data_5112781200c826bb58ccf5ae2a1e79aa
#
_entry.id   5112781200c826bb58ccf5ae2a1e79aa
#
_cell.length_a   1.000
_cell.length_b   1.000
_cell.length_c   1.000
_cell.angle_alpha   90.00
_cell.angle_beta   90.00
_cell.angle_gamma   90.00
#
_symmetry.space_group_name_H-M   'P 1'
#
loop_
_entity.id
_entity.type
_entity.pdbx_description
1 polymer ?
#
loop_
_entity_poly.entity_id
_entity_poly.type
_entity_poly.pdbx_seq_one_letter_code
_entity_poly.pdbx_strand_id
1 'polypeptide(L)'
;MRSTLLSIFSVALLLASCGEGSQQVTLEINLEHNGVPFEVGETLYKGDTAIKFELIHFYLSQIALGDQVVEPVVFINAQDSTSMHYVLPLTKKVDQFSFGMGVDSINNIQDPTSFGSDHPLSSANAMYWSWATMYRFFKIDGRVNATGALGTNDQLLAWHTGKNALYRTKEVNVSIKPGAHLVLTFDLAEFYSGVSLDTETMTHSMVDDYAIAVKLSDNLPAAFSLRVQ
;
A
#
# COMPACT_ATOMS: atom_id res chain seq x y z
N MET A 1 -32.17 8.57 77.97
CA MET A 1 -31.78 7.83 76.81
C MET A 1 -31.30 8.79 75.67
N ARG A 2 -30.01 8.95 75.51
CA ARG A 2 -29.42 9.81 74.47
C ARG A 2 -29.03 8.98 73.28
N SER A 3 -29.65 9.24 72.11
CA SER A 3 -29.38 8.58 70.85
C SER A 3 -28.31 9.36 70.14
N THR A 4 -27.15 8.77 69.91
CA THR A 4 -26.02 9.31 69.15
C THR A 4 -26.18 8.83 67.66
N LEU A 5 -26.44 9.82 66.78
CA LEU A 5 -26.42 9.61 65.31
C LEU A 5 -24.97 9.62 64.83
N LEU A 6 -24.56 8.48 64.24
CA LEU A 6 -23.26 8.30 63.61
C LEU A 6 -23.40 8.70 62.13
N SER A 7 -22.84 9.87 61.76
CA SER A 7 -22.76 10.29 60.34
C SER A 7 -21.64 9.55 59.62
N ILE A 8 -21.99 8.69 58.68
CA ILE A 8 -21.02 8.05 57.78
C ILE A 8 -20.72 9.02 56.63
N PHE A 9 -19.50 9.52 56.61
CA PHE A 9 -18.98 10.35 55.54
C PHE A 9 -18.46 9.41 54.42
N SER A 10 -19.24 9.23 53.35
CA SER A 10 -18.79 8.51 52.17
C SER A 10 -17.84 9.39 51.36
N VAL A 11 -16.56 9.09 51.40
CA VAL A 11 -15.57 9.67 50.49
C VAL A 11 -15.70 8.99 49.10
N ALA A 12 -16.30 9.70 48.18
CA ALA A 12 -16.32 9.27 46.76
C ALA A 12 -14.92 9.49 46.16
N LEU A 13 -14.19 8.41 46.01
CA LEU A 13 -12.91 8.40 45.26
C LEU A 13 -13.20 8.59 43.79
N LEU A 14 -13.06 9.81 43.29
CA LEU A 14 -13.05 10.07 41.84
C LEU A 14 -11.77 9.49 41.25
N LEU A 15 -11.86 8.29 40.68
CA LEU A 15 -10.85 7.77 39.80
C LEU A 15 -10.86 8.62 38.53
N ALA A 16 -9.96 9.57 38.43
CA ALA A 16 -9.62 10.22 37.20
C ALA A 16 -8.99 9.14 36.29
N SER A 17 -9.79 8.57 35.42
CA SER A 17 -9.28 7.79 34.26
C SER A 17 -8.50 8.79 33.41
N CYS A 18 -7.19 8.86 33.59
CA CYS A 18 -6.32 9.40 32.57
C CYS A 18 -6.53 8.51 31.34
N GLY A 19 -7.28 8.98 30.33
CA GLY A 19 -7.34 8.35 29.05
C GLY A 19 -5.91 8.29 28.51
N GLU A 20 -5.32 7.10 28.50
CA GLU A 20 -4.10 6.88 27.73
C GLU A 20 -4.42 7.27 26.29
N GLY A 21 -3.77 8.32 25.79
CA GLY A 21 -3.88 8.71 24.40
C GLY A 21 -3.58 7.49 23.52
N SER A 22 -4.20 7.40 22.37
CA SER A 22 -3.97 6.32 21.41
C SER A 22 -2.47 6.08 21.23
N GLN A 23 -2.02 4.86 21.48
CA GLN A 23 -0.61 4.44 21.24
C GLN A 23 -0.42 3.84 19.85
N GLN A 24 -1.16 4.34 18.88
CA GLN A 24 -1.19 3.85 17.52
C GLN A 24 -1.52 4.98 16.54
N VAL A 25 -1.22 4.76 15.29
CA VAL A 25 -1.67 5.56 14.14
C VAL A 25 -2.43 4.67 13.18
N THR A 26 -3.33 5.25 12.40
CA THR A 26 -3.97 4.55 11.29
C THR A 26 -3.27 4.90 9.99
N LEU A 27 -3.09 3.92 9.12
CA LEU A 27 -2.59 4.08 7.76
C LEU A 27 -3.68 3.64 6.80
N GLU A 28 -4.15 4.57 5.98
CA GLU A 28 -5.08 4.33 4.88
C GLU A 28 -4.33 4.44 3.56
N ILE A 29 -4.59 3.51 2.64
CA ILE A 29 -4.02 3.51 1.30
C ILE A 29 -5.12 3.89 0.32
N ASN A 30 -4.88 4.91 -0.51
CA ASN A 30 -5.82 5.39 -1.50
C ASN A 30 -5.25 5.27 -2.91
N LEU A 31 -6.13 5.04 -3.90
CA LEU A 31 -5.79 5.06 -5.31
C LEU A 31 -6.24 6.36 -5.95
N GLU A 32 -5.37 6.96 -6.75
CA GLU A 32 -5.67 8.12 -7.58
C GLU A 32 -5.19 7.90 -9.03
N HIS A 33 -5.79 8.64 -9.94
CA HIS A 33 -5.33 8.78 -11.31
C HIS A 33 -5.36 10.27 -11.69
N ASN A 34 -4.20 10.87 -11.91
CA ASN A 34 -4.02 12.31 -12.07
C ASN A 34 -4.59 13.12 -10.89
N GLY A 35 -4.37 12.66 -9.66
CA GLY A 35 -4.86 13.34 -8.46
C GLY A 35 -6.37 13.21 -8.21
N VAL A 36 -7.08 12.35 -8.96
CA VAL A 36 -8.51 12.08 -8.79
C VAL A 36 -8.70 10.67 -8.27
N PRO A 37 -9.36 10.48 -7.12
CA PRO A 37 -9.69 9.14 -6.60
C PRO A 37 -10.48 8.33 -7.62
N PHE A 38 -10.22 7.03 -7.72
CA PHE A 38 -10.96 6.10 -8.56
C PHE A 38 -11.07 4.72 -7.90
N GLU A 39 -12.02 3.92 -8.37
CA GLU A 39 -12.19 2.52 -7.97
C GLU A 39 -11.70 1.57 -9.08
N VAL A 40 -11.15 0.41 -8.68
CA VAL A 40 -10.73 -0.64 -9.62
C VAL A 40 -11.94 -1.08 -10.44
N GLY A 41 -11.80 -1.12 -11.76
CA GLY A 41 -12.88 -1.43 -12.68
C GLY A 41 -13.52 -0.21 -13.35
N GLU A 42 -13.22 1.00 -12.90
CA GLU A 42 -13.64 2.23 -13.59
C GLU A 42 -12.86 2.44 -14.90
N THR A 43 -13.49 3.11 -15.86
CA THR A 43 -12.81 3.53 -17.09
C THR A 43 -12.21 4.91 -16.88
N LEU A 44 -10.91 4.98 -17.04
CA LEU A 44 -10.10 6.19 -16.93
C LEU A 44 -9.61 6.62 -18.31
N TYR A 45 -9.11 7.84 -18.44
CA TYR A 45 -8.63 8.38 -19.71
C TYR A 45 -7.27 9.05 -19.57
N LYS A 46 -6.40 8.80 -20.58
CA LYS A 46 -5.17 9.55 -20.82
C LYS A 46 -5.24 10.12 -22.23
N GLY A 47 -5.61 11.39 -22.37
CA GLY A 47 -6.02 11.94 -23.67
C GLY A 47 -7.21 11.17 -24.23
N ASP A 48 -7.08 10.67 -25.45
CA ASP A 48 -8.12 9.86 -26.11
C ASP A 48 -8.04 8.36 -25.79
N THR A 49 -7.04 7.93 -25.04
CA THR A 49 -6.87 6.50 -24.69
C THR A 49 -7.70 6.16 -23.47
N ALA A 50 -8.62 5.20 -23.62
CA ALA A 50 -9.37 4.62 -22.50
C ALA A 50 -8.55 3.53 -21.81
N ILE A 51 -8.55 3.54 -20.47
CA ILE A 51 -7.81 2.61 -19.62
C ILE A 51 -8.79 2.06 -18.59
N LYS A 52 -8.71 0.77 -18.31
CA LYS A 52 -9.44 0.14 -17.21
C LYS A 52 -8.51 -0.80 -16.47
N PHE A 53 -8.22 -0.47 -15.21
CA PHE A 53 -7.52 -1.39 -14.32
C PHE A 53 -8.52 -2.38 -13.74
N GLU A 54 -8.31 -3.66 -13.96
CA GLU A 54 -9.22 -4.74 -13.53
C GLU A 54 -8.67 -5.45 -12.28
N LEU A 55 -7.37 -5.34 -12.02
CA LEU A 55 -6.71 -5.86 -10.82
C LEU A 55 -5.53 -4.96 -10.46
N ILE A 56 -5.43 -4.60 -9.19
CA ILE A 56 -4.30 -3.86 -8.64
C ILE A 56 -3.89 -4.55 -7.34
N HIS A 57 -2.80 -5.33 -7.40
CA HIS A 57 -2.17 -5.97 -6.26
C HIS A 57 -0.73 -5.50 -6.14
N PHE A 58 -0.28 -5.20 -4.93
CA PHE A 58 1.12 -4.85 -4.70
C PHE A 58 1.56 -5.10 -3.26
N TYR A 59 2.86 -5.08 -3.05
CA TYR A 59 3.46 -5.13 -1.73
C TYR A 59 4.03 -3.79 -1.32
N LEU A 60 3.84 -3.45 -0.05
CA LEU A 60 4.68 -2.52 0.66
C LEU A 60 5.43 -3.28 1.75
N SER A 61 6.68 -2.91 1.99
CA SER A 61 7.50 -3.59 3.00
C SER A 61 8.33 -2.60 3.81
N GLN A 62 8.88 -3.06 4.93
CA GLN A 62 9.73 -2.25 5.79
C GLN A 62 9.07 -0.92 6.17
N ILE A 63 7.75 -0.94 6.45
CA ILE A 63 7.02 0.26 6.87
C ILE A 63 7.56 0.67 8.23
N ALA A 64 8.12 1.88 8.31
CA ALA A 64 8.76 2.37 9.53
C ALA A 64 8.23 3.75 9.96
N LEU A 65 8.15 3.92 11.27
CA LEU A 65 7.84 5.16 11.95
C LEU A 65 9.09 5.59 12.73
N GLY A 66 9.78 6.64 12.25
CA GLY A 66 11.15 6.95 12.66
C GLY A 66 12.10 5.80 12.28
N ASP A 67 12.94 5.38 13.20
CA ASP A 67 13.92 4.29 13.00
C ASP A 67 13.32 2.88 13.23
N GLN A 68 12.05 2.78 13.61
CA GLN A 68 11.42 1.51 13.95
C GLN A 68 10.59 0.99 12.79
N VAL A 69 10.92 -0.19 12.27
CA VAL A 69 10.04 -0.96 11.40
C VAL A 69 8.87 -1.47 12.23
N VAL A 70 7.67 -1.06 11.86
CA VAL A 70 6.41 -1.39 12.54
C VAL A 70 5.61 -2.45 11.80
N GLU A 71 5.85 -2.57 10.48
CA GLU A 71 5.23 -3.59 9.64
C GLU A 71 6.25 -4.08 8.59
N PRO A 72 6.68 -5.34 8.65
CA PRO A 72 7.74 -5.84 7.77
C PRO A 72 7.29 -6.01 6.31
N VAL A 73 6.06 -6.44 6.08
CA VAL A 73 5.47 -6.60 4.75
C VAL A 73 3.96 -6.61 4.83
N VAL A 74 3.31 -5.91 3.90
CA VAL A 74 1.86 -5.92 3.71
C VAL A 74 1.52 -6.25 2.27
N PHE A 75 0.45 -6.98 2.06
CA PHE A 75 -0.13 -7.25 0.75
C PHE A 75 -1.36 -6.37 0.56
N ILE A 76 -1.37 -5.61 -0.51
CA ILE A 76 -2.48 -4.74 -0.90
C ILE A 76 -3.22 -5.37 -2.07
N ASN A 77 -4.49 -5.66 -1.85
CA ASN A 77 -5.48 -5.98 -2.87
C ASN A 77 -6.46 -4.81 -2.95
N ALA A 78 -6.34 -3.97 -3.96
CA ALA A 78 -7.14 -2.75 -4.04
C ALA A 78 -8.65 -2.98 -4.24
N GLN A 79 -9.07 -4.23 -4.48
CA GLN A 79 -10.48 -4.62 -4.52
C GLN A 79 -11.02 -5.07 -3.15
N ASP A 80 -10.13 -5.19 -2.15
CA ASP A 80 -10.49 -5.53 -0.77
C ASP A 80 -10.15 -4.35 0.15
N SER A 81 -11.17 -3.63 0.59
CA SER A 81 -11.00 -2.45 1.45
C SER A 81 -10.29 -2.77 2.77
N THR A 82 -10.34 -4.02 3.24
CA THR A 82 -9.66 -4.41 4.49
C THR A 82 -8.15 -4.40 4.33
N SER A 83 -7.64 -4.69 3.14
CA SER A 83 -6.21 -4.64 2.82
C SER A 83 -5.67 -3.21 2.61
N MET A 84 -6.55 -2.21 2.61
CA MET A 84 -6.20 -0.80 2.42
C MET A 84 -6.07 -0.04 3.74
N HIS A 85 -6.28 -0.69 4.90
CA HIS A 85 -6.27 -0.05 6.21
C HIS A 85 -5.41 -0.83 7.21
N TYR A 86 -4.51 -0.13 7.90
CA TYR A 86 -3.60 -0.70 8.89
C TYR A 86 -3.62 0.13 10.16
N VAL A 87 -3.41 -0.54 11.28
CA VAL A 87 -3.18 0.09 12.59
C VAL A 87 -1.74 -0.18 12.98
N LEU A 88 -0.95 0.88 13.07
CA LEU A 88 0.48 0.80 13.33
C LEU A 88 0.79 1.29 14.75
N PRO A 89 1.65 0.61 15.52
CA PRO A 89 2.00 1.03 16.87
C PRO A 89 2.85 2.31 16.84
N LEU A 90 2.47 3.32 17.65
CA LEU A 90 3.25 4.53 17.84
C LEU A 90 3.02 5.07 19.25
N THR A 91 4.05 5.03 20.12
CA THR A 91 3.95 5.47 21.52
C THR A 91 4.46 6.89 21.74
N LYS A 92 5.24 7.42 20.82
CA LYS A 92 5.83 8.78 20.88
C LYS A 92 5.88 9.41 19.50
N LYS A 93 5.93 10.75 19.48
CA LYS A 93 6.11 11.50 18.24
C LYS A 93 7.38 11.05 17.50
N VAL A 94 7.25 10.93 16.18
CA VAL A 94 8.36 10.76 15.24
C VAL A 94 8.29 11.83 14.15
N ASP A 95 9.39 12.04 13.43
CA ASP A 95 9.46 13.06 12.37
C ASP A 95 9.78 12.47 10.99
N GLN A 96 9.60 11.14 10.83
CA GLN A 96 9.87 10.42 9.60
C GLN A 96 8.91 9.24 9.42
N PHE A 97 8.49 9.01 8.19
CA PHE A 97 7.82 7.81 7.71
C PHE A 97 8.60 7.24 6.54
N SER A 98 8.85 5.95 6.52
CA SER A 98 9.50 5.30 5.38
C SER A 98 8.89 3.95 5.06
N PHE A 99 9.02 3.53 3.81
CA PHE A 99 8.54 2.24 3.34
C PHE A 99 9.26 1.82 2.06
N GLY A 100 9.23 0.53 1.81
CA GLY A 100 9.67 -0.07 0.57
C GLY A 100 8.48 -0.39 -0.35
N MET A 101 8.67 -0.25 -1.62
CA MET A 101 7.72 -0.56 -2.68
C MET A 101 8.14 -1.87 -3.33
N GLY A 102 7.39 -2.93 -3.01
CA GLY A 102 7.73 -4.32 -3.31
C GLY A 102 8.10 -5.13 -2.07
N VAL A 103 8.80 -6.23 -2.29
CA VAL A 103 9.28 -7.14 -1.24
C VAL A 103 10.80 -6.99 -1.12
N ASP A 104 11.29 -6.71 0.09
CA ASP A 104 12.73 -6.60 0.33
C ASP A 104 13.46 -7.93 0.09
N SER A 105 14.77 -7.89 -0.09
CA SER A 105 15.54 -9.04 -0.54
C SER A 105 15.53 -10.23 0.42
N ILE A 106 15.33 -10.00 1.72
CA ILE A 106 15.28 -11.07 2.73
C ILE A 106 13.94 -11.81 2.64
N ASN A 107 12.86 -11.05 2.49
CA ASN A 107 11.52 -11.61 2.36
C ASN A 107 11.26 -12.18 0.96
N ASN A 108 11.86 -11.60 -0.09
CA ASN A 108 11.64 -12.03 -1.47
C ASN A 108 12.11 -13.46 -1.79
N ILE A 109 13.09 -13.98 -1.04
CA ILE A 109 13.59 -15.35 -1.21
C ILE A 109 12.80 -16.42 -0.42
N GLN A 110 11.80 -16.03 0.34
CA GLN A 110 11.00 -16.93 1.17
C GLN A 110 10.08 -17.79 0.33
N ASP A 111 9.93 -19.06 0.73
CA ASP A 111 8.99 -19.97 0.06
C ASP A 111 7.54 -19.62 0.44
N PRO A 112 6.67 -19.27 -0.52
CA PRO A 112 5.29 -18.89 -0.25
C PRO A 112 4.45 -20.03 0.38
N THR A 113 4.87 -21.29 0.22
CA THR A 113 4.17 -22.45 0.80
C THR A 113 4.44 -22.64 2.29
N SER A 114 5.45 -21.95 2.82
CA SER A 114 5.76 -21.96 4.27
C SER A 114 4.82 -21.07 5.09
N PHE A 115 4.02 -20.22 4.43
CA PHE A 115 3.12 -19.29 5.08
C PHE A 115 1.67 -19.75 5.08
N GLY A 116 0.94 -19.49 6.17
CA GLY A 116 -0.52 -19.66 6.23
C GLY A 116 -1.25 -18.71 5.28
N SER A 117 -2.53 -19.00 5.00
CA SER A 117 -3.35 -18.24 4.04
C SER A 117 -3.41 -16.75 4.31
N ASP A 118 -3.35 -16.35 5.57
CA ASP A 118 -3.53 -14.95 6.00
C ASP A 118 -2.22 -14.14 5.98
N HIS A 119 -1.09 -14.82 5.71
CA HIS A 119 0.19 -14.12 5.65
C HIS A 119 0.35 -13.36 4.32
N PRO A 120 0.88 -12.12 4.32
CA PRO A 120 1.08 -11.34 3.10
C PRO A 120 1.82 -12.09 1.98
N LEU A 121 2.83 -12.88 2.33
CA LEU A 121 3.63 -13.66 1.38
C LEU A 121 3.07 -15.05 1.07
N SER A 122 1.84 -15.35 1.50
CA SER A 122 1.21 -16.64 1.21
C SER A 122 1.03 -16.89 -0.29
N SER A 123 1.12 -18.16 -0.67
CA SER A 123 0.77 -18.62 -2.03
C SER A 123 -0.69 -18.32 -2.41
N ALA A 124 -1.57 -18.18 -1.42
CA ALA A 124 -2.98 -17.82 -1.62
C ALA A 124 -3.18 -16.47 -2.31
N ASN A 125 -2.24 -15.53 -2.16
CA ASN A 125 -2.28 -14.20 -2.78
C ASN A 125 -1.94 -14.20 -4.28
N ALA A 126 -1.51 -15.33 -4.85
CA ALA A 126 -1.15 -15.48 -6.27
C ALA A 126 -0.11 -14.44 -6.77
N MET A 127 0.78 -14.00 -5.86
CA MET A 127 1.82 -13.03 -6.16
C MET A 127 3.20 -13.67 -6.36
N TYR A 128 3.39 -14.93 -5.96
CA TYR A 128 4.62 -15.65 -6.24
C TYR A 128 4.57 -16.23 -7.65
N TRP A 129 5.60 -15.98 -8.42
CA TRP A 129 5.62 -16.45 -9.80
C TRP A 129 6.34 -17.79 -9.95
N SER A 130 7.62 -17.81 -9.57
CA SER A 130 8.46 -18.99 -9.59
C SER A 130 9.71 -18.77 -8.75
N TRP A 131 10.43 -19.86 -8.45
CA TRP A 131 11.71 -19.75 -7.75
C TRP A 131 12.77 -18.92 -8.50
N ALA A 132 12.64 -18.73 -9.82
CA ALA A 132 13.57 -17.95 -10.63
C ALA A 132 13.28 -16.44 -10.61
N THR A 133 12.01 -16.06 -10.40
CA THR A 133 11.54 -14.67 -10.46
C THR A 133 11.05 -14.16 -9.11
N MET A 134 10.83 -15.07 -8.14
CA MET A 134 10.33 -14.80 -6.80
C MET A 134 8.95 -14.12 -6.81
N TYR A 135 8.70 -13.17 -5.89
CA TYR A 135 7.43 -12.44 -5.81
C TYR A 135 7.32 -11.36 -6.88
N ARG A 136 6.09 -11.20 -7.41
CA ARG A 136 5.70 -9.96 -8.09
C ARG A 136 5.60 -8.87 -7.03
N PHE A 137 6.19 -7.71 -7.28
CA PHE A 137 6.11 -6.57 -6.38
C PHE A 137 4.83 -5.78 -6.63
N PHE A 138 4.54 -5.57 -7.91
CA PHE A 138 3.29 -5.01 -8.40
C PHE A 138 2.74 -5.95 -9.47
N LYS A 139 1.45 -6.22 -9.40
CA LYS A 139 0.67 -6.94 -10.39
C LYS A 139 -0.55 -6.10 -10.71
N ILE A 140 -0.52 -5.45 -11.86
CA ILE A 140 -1.59 -4.58 -12.34
C ILE A 140 -2.04 -5.11 -13.68
N ASP A 141 -3.28 -5.60 -13.73
CA ASP A 141 -3.90 -6.14 -14.92
C ASP A 141 -5.08 -5.26 -15.35
N GLY A 142 -5.34 -5.20 -16.66
CA GLY A 142 -6.42 -4.39 -17.19
C GLY A 142 -6.49 -4.41 -18.70
N ARG A 143 -7.10 -3.36 -19.23
CA ARG A 143 -7.30 -3.14 -20.66
C ARG A 143 -7.04 -1.70 -21.04
N VAL A 144 -6.61 -1.51 -22.27
CA VAL A 144 -6.39 -0.20 -22.86
C VAL A 144 -6.90 -0.17 -24.30
N ASN A 145 -7.46 0.96 -24.70
CA ASN A 145 -7.93 1.17 -26.07
C ASN A 145 -7.63 2.61 -26.51
N ALA A 146 -6.77 2.74 -27.51
CA ALA A 146 -6.36 4.05 -28.07
C ALA A 146 -7.48 4.78 -28.82
N THR A 147 -8.61 4.12 -29.11
CA THR A 147 -9.76 4.74 -29.80
C THR A 147 -10.75 5.42 -28.86
N GLY A 148 -10.48 5.41 -27.56
CA GLY A 148 -11.29 6.09 -26.55
C GLY A 148 -12.51 5.31 -26.05
N ALA A 149 -12.74 4.09 -26.54
CA ALA A 149 -13.85 3.26 -26.10
C ALA A 149 -13.40 1.81 -25.88
N LEU A 150 -13.56 1.32 -24.66
CA LEU A 150 -13.31 -0.09 -24.34
C LEU A 150 -14.35 -0.98 -25.01
N GLY A 151 -13.90 -2.12 -25.54
CA GLY A 151 -14.76 -3.06 -26.27
C GLY A 151 -14.02 -4.27 -26.81
N THR A 152 -14.34 -4.69 -28.03
CA THR A 152 -13.83 -5.94 -28.60
C THR A 152 -12.39 -5.90 -29.08
N ASN A 153 -11.82 -4.71 -29.25
CA ASN A 153 -10.45 -4.50 -29.77
C ASN A 153 -9.49 -3.98 -28.69
N ASP A 154 -9.79 -4.19 -27.42
CA ASP A 154 -8.94 -3.76 -26.33
C ASP A 154 -7.63 -4.55 -26.32
N GLN A 155 -6.53 -3.86 -26.09
CA GLN A 155 -5.27 -4.50 -25.77
C GLN A 155 -5.26 -4.87 -24.29
N LEU A 156 -4.67 -6.02 -23.96
CA LEU A 156 -4.43 -6.41 -22.58
C LEU A 156 -3.33 -5.53 -21.99
N LEU A 157 -3.55 -5.13 -20.75
CA LEU A 157 -2.56 -4.48 -19.91
C LEU A 157 -2.17 -5.45 -18.81
N ALA A 158 -0.87 -5.76 -18.72
CA ALA A 158 -0.32 -6.62 -17.67
C ALA A 158 1.07 -6.10 -17.24
N TRP A 159 1.10 -5.31 -16.20
CA TRP A 159 2.33 -4.78 -15.62
C TRP A 159 2.68 -5.53 -14.34
N HIS A 160 3.57 -6.53 -14.49
CA HIS A 160 4.04 -7.35 -13.38
C HIS A 160 5.51 -7.05 -13.12
N THR A 161 5.80 -6.22 -12.12
CA THR A 161 7.17 -5.96 -11.70
C THR A 161 7.58 -6.91 -10.58
N GLY A 162 8.86 -7.19 -10.48
CA GLY A 162 9.46 -8.04 -9.44
C GLY A 162 10.98 -8.05 -9.58
N LYS A 163 11.68 -8.88 -8.82
CA LYS A 163 13.15 -8.94 -8.66
C LYS A 163 13.72 -7.82 -7.77
N ASN A 164 14.75 -8.17 -6.99
CA ASN A 164 15.38 -7.24 -6.04
C ASN A 164 15.88 -5.93 -6.68
N ALA A 165 16.31 -5.96 -7.94
CA ALA A 165 16.77 -4.77 -8.66
C ALA A 165 15.65 -3.73 -8.93
N LEU A 166 14.39 -4.14 -8.86
CA LEU A 166 13.21 -3.28 -9.05
C LEU A 166 12.59 -2.79 -7.73
N TYR A 167 13.14 -3.20 -6.59
CA TYR A 167 12.73 -2.69 -5.29
C TYR A 167 13.10 -1.21 -5.15
N ARG A 168 12.16 -0.40 -4.70
CA ARG A 168 12.39 1.03 -4.43
C ARG A 168 11.96 1.35 -3.01
N THR A 169 12.53 2.40 -2.45
CA THR A 169 12.18 2.91 -1.12
C THR A 169 11.78 4.36 -1.19
N LYS A 170 10.96 4.78 -0.25
CA LYS A 170 10.62 6.19 -0.06
C LYS A 170 10.70 6.55 1.42
N GLU A 171 11.26 7.71 1.67
CA GLU A 171 11.31 8.35 2.96
C GLU A 171 10.60 9.70 2.89
N VAL A 172 9.77 10.00 3.87
CA VAL A 172 9.03 11.25 3.98
C VAL A 172 9.31 11.87 5.34
N ASN A 173 9.92 13.05 5.33
CA ASN A 173 10.14 13.82 6.55
C ASN A 173 8.84 14.53 6.93
N VAL A 174 8.15 14.01 7.93
CA VAL A 174 6.85 14.48 8.38
C VAL A 174 6.65 14.17 9.87
N SER A 175 6.06 15.12 10.60
CA SER A 175 5.78 14.94 12.01
C SER A 175 4.53 14.11 12.24
N ILE A 176 4.69 12.98 12.93
CA ILE A 176 3.61 12.03 13.22
C ILE A 176 3.51 11.87 14.74
N LYS A 177 2.31 12.03 15.30
CA LYS A 177 2.01 11.83 16.71
C LYS A 177 1.12 10.61 16.88
N PRO A 178 1.14 9.97 18.06
CA PRO A 178 0.13 8.98 18.40
C PRO A 178 -1.28 9.52 18.18
N GLY A 179 -2.15 8.71 17.58
CA GLY A 179 -3.51 9.09 17.18
C GLY A 179 -3.64 9.72 15.80
N ALA A 180 -2.55 9.99 15.08
CA ALA A 180 -2.60 10.54 13.74
C ALA A 180 -3.22 9.55 12.72
N HIS A 181 -3.86 10.10 11.70
CA HIS A 181 -4.31 9.36 10.51
C HIS A 181 -3.38 9.66 9.33
N LEU A 182 -2.76 8.62 8.81
CA LEU A 182 -1.84 8.67 7.67
C LEU A 182 -2.60 8.24 6.42
N VAL A 183 -2.56 9.06 5.37
CA VAL A 183 -3.14 8.71 4.06
C VAL A 183 -2.00 8.58 3.06
N LEU A 184 -1.71 7.34 2.65
CA LEU A 184 -0.74 7.01 1.62
C LEU A 184 -1.47 6.84 0.30
N THR A 185 -1.26 7.76 -0.62
CA THR A 185 -1.92 7.75 -1.93
C THR A 185 -0.99 7.19 -3.00
N PHE A 186 -1.49 6.25 -3.80
CA PHE A 186 -0.83 5.72 -4.99
C PHE A 186 -1.50 6.27 -6.24
N ASP A 187 -0.84 7.20 -6.94
CA ASP A 187 -1.30 7.75 -8.22
C ASP A 187 -0.80 6.89 -9.38
N LEU A 188 -1.73 6.21 -10.05
CA LEU A 188 -1.38 5.33 -11.16
C LEU A 188 -0.90 6.09 -12.39
N ALA A 189 -1.37 7.32 -12.62
CA ALA A 189 -0.90 8.10 -13.76
C ALA A 189 0.59 8.45 -13.65
N GLU A 190 1.05 8.75 -12.43
CA GLU A 190 2.47 8.91 -12.14
C GLU A 190 3.23 7.58 -12.25
N PHE A 191 2.64 6.46 -11.78
CA PHE A 191 3.25 5.15 -11.86
C PHE A 191 3.62 4.76 -13.29
N TYR A 192 2.73 4.97 -14.26
CA TYR A 192 3.03 4.66 -15.67
C TYR A 192 3.45 5.89 -16.50
N SER A 193 3.94 6.94 -15.85
CA SER A 193 4.49 8.11 -16.54
C SER A 193 5.62 7.70 -17.49
N GLY A 194 5.59 8.20 -18.72
CA GLY A 194 6.57 7.85 -19.76
C GLY A 194 6.43 6.44 -20.36
N VAL A 195 5.41 5.66 -19.95
CA VAL A 195 5.08 4.36 -20.57
C VAL A 195 4.07 4.59 -21.70
N SER A 196 4.35 3.96 -22.85
CA SER A 196 3.46 4.02 -24.03
C SER A 196 2.32 3.01 -23.87
N LEU A 197 1.09 3.50 -23.86
CA LEU A 197 -0.11 2.67 -23.79
C LEU A 197 -0.45 1.94 -25.10
N ASP A 198 0.26 2.23 -26.19
CA ASP A 198 0.13 1.52 -27.46
C ASP A 198 1.08 0.32 -27.58
N THR A 199 2.28 0.42 -26.99
CA THR A 199 3.36 -0.55 -27.26
C THR A 199 3.98 -1.15 -26.01
N GLU A 200 3.78 -0.54 -24.83
CA GLU A 200 4.38 -0.97 -23.57
C GLU A 200 3.30 -1.44 -22.58
N THR A 201 2.29 -2.16 -23.08
CA THR A 201 1.15 -2.61 -22.26
C THR A 201 1.45 -3.85 -21.42
N MET A 202 2.55 -4.55 -21.69
CA MET A 202 2.88 -5.80 -21.00
C MET A 202 4.32 -5.81 -20.52
N THR A 203 4.52 -6.22 -19.28
CA THR A 203 5.83 -6.62 -18.73
C THR A 203 5.65 -7.69 -17.66
N HIS A 204 6.54 -8.65 -17.69
CA HIS A 204 6.67 -9.69 -16.67
C HIS A 204 8.06 -9.68 -16.03
N SER A 205 8.77 -8.55 -16.13
CA SER A 205 10.15 -8.40 -15.66
C SER A 205 11.13 -9.41 -16.29
N MET A 206 10.83 -9.86 -17.51
CA MET A 206 11.67 -10.77 -18.27
C MET A 206 12.66 -9.98 -19.12
N VAL A 207 13.59 -10.67 -19.79
CA VAL A 207 14.68 -10.02 -20.54
C VAL A 207 14.14 -9.08 -21.63
N ASP A 208 13.11 -9.51 -22.36
CA ASP A 208 12.59 -8.78 -23.52
C ASP A 208 11.72 -7.56 -23.13
N ASP A 209 11.14 -7.56 -21.92
CA ASP A 209 10.23 -6.53 -21.43
C ASP A 209 10.75 -5.80 -20.17
N TYR A 210 11.98 -6.11 -19.76
CA TYR A 210 12.55 -5.61 -18.51
C TYR A 210 12.65 -4.07 -18.45
N ALA A 211 12.87 -3.43 -19.58
CA ALA A 211 12.95 -1.97 -19.65
C ALA A 211 11.65 -1.28 -19.22
N ILE A 212 10.48 -1.89 -19.52
CA ILE A 212 9.18 -1.41 -19.08
C ILE A 212 9.06 -1.55 -17.55
N ALA A 213 9.46 -2.69 -17.00
CA ALA A 213 9.45 -2.92 -15.57
C ALA A 213 10.37 -1.94 -14.80
N VAL A 214 11.52 -1.58 -15.38
CA VAL A 214 12.42 -0.55 -14.82
C VAL A 214 11.74 0.81 -14.81
N LYS A 215 11.14 1.26 -15.93
CA LYS A 215 10.42 2.54 -15.99
C LYS A 215 9.33 2.61 -14.91
N LEU A 216 8.48 1.59 -14.83
CA LEU A 216 7.41 1.51 -13.83
C LEU A 216 7.96 1.57 -12.40
N SER A 217 9.03 0.83 -12.13
CA SER A 217 9.64 0.80 -10.79
C SER A 217 10.32 2.12 -10.43
N ASP A 218 10.97 2.79 -11.37
CA ASP A 218 11.62 4.08 -11.16
C ASP A 218 10.61 5.20 -10.88
N ASN A 219 9.38 5.07 -11.37
CA ASN A 219 8.31 6.03 -11.11
C ASN A 219 7.67 5.87 -9.72
N LEU A 220 7.81 4.70 -9.06
CA LEU A 220 7.16 4.42 -7.77
C LEU A 220 7.39 5.50 -6.70
N PRO A 221 8.61 6.03 -6.49
CA PRO A 221 8.81 7.06 -5.49
C PRO A 221 8.03 8.36 -5.75
N ALA A 222 7.75 8.70 -7.01
CA ALA A 222 6.92 9.83 -7.39
C ALA A 222 5.42 9.50 -7.26
N ALA A 223 5.04 8.27 -7.62
CA ALA A 223 3.66 7.81 -7.62
C ALA A 223 3.04 7.70 -6.21
N PHE A 224 3.84 7.54 -5.17
CA PHE A 224 3.34 7.52 -3.79
C PHE A 224 3.47 8.88 -3.12
N SER A 225 2.42 9.36 -2.48
CA SER A 225 2.43 10.56 -1.63
C SER A 225 1.82 10.28 -0.26
N LEU A 226 2.25 10.99 0.78
CA LEU A 226 1.76 10.83 2.15
C LEU A 226 1.18 12.15 2.67
N ARG A 227 0.01 12.06 3.29
CA ARG A 227 -0.60 13.14 4.10
C ARG A 227 -0.82 12.66 5.52
N VAL A 228 -0.65 13.55 6.48
CA VAL A 228 -0.94 13.35 7.92
C VAL A 228 -2.11 14.23 8.30
N GLN A 229 -3.14 13.63 8.91
CA GLN A 229 -4.36 14.31 9.37
C GLN A 229 -4.50 14.19 10.88
#